data_95f89fae65a70e3d677d2c7c0615e7ea
#
_entry.id   95f89fae65a70e3d677d2c7c0615e7ea
#
_cell.length_a   1.000
_cell.length_b   1.000
_cell.length_c   1.000
_cell.angle_alpha   90.00
_cell.angle_beta   90.00
_cell.angle_gamma   90.00
#
_symmetry.space_group_name_H-M   'P 1'
#
loop_
_entity.id
_entity.type
_entity.pdbx_description
1 polymer ?
#
loop_
_entity_poly.entity_id
_entity_poly.type
_entity_poly.pdbx_seq_one_letter_code
_entity_poly.pdbx_strand_id
1 'polypeptide(L)'
;MRRISLLLPVLTVVLASRSWAADHAEAAYYADAYARHYHVPPELVRAIIRQESNWNQRAISDKNARGLMQLMPGTAARFGVRNSFDISQNVGGGVRYLRDLLAQYHGDIRLTVAAYYAGEHRIHSLQYSNADVIRYVEDVRRRYLQELSAKHTSKESPR
;
A
#
# COMPACT_ATOMS: atom_id res chain seq x y z
N MET A 1 -12.48 50.66 -14.96
CA MET A 1 -12.81 49.83 -13.79
C MET A 1 -12.79 48.34 -14.21
N ARG A 2 -11.68 47.64 -13.91
CA ARG A 2 -11.53 46.21 -14.27
C ARG A 2 -11.83 45.37 -13.04
N ARG A 3 -12.94 44.64 -13.07
CA ARG A 3 -13.21 43.59 -12.08
C ARG A 3 -12.49 42.34 -12.55
N ILE A 4 -11.32 42.01 -11.94
CA ILE A 4 -10.60 40.78 -12.18
C ILE A 4 -11.16 39.73 -11.23
N SER A 5 -11.66 38.68 -11.85
CA SER A 5 -12.37 37.55 -11.27
C SER A 5 -11.49 36.73 -10.34
N LEU A 6 -11.84 36.65 -9.05
CA LEU A 6 -11.19 35.86 -7.98
C LEU A 6 -11.70 34.39 -7.92
N LEU A 7 -12.22 33.84 -9.03
CA LEU A 7 -12.89 32.54 -9.04
C LEU A 7 -11.99 31.34 -9.46
N LEU A 8 -10.78 31.60 -9.95
CA LEU A 8 -9.91 30.54 -10.48
C LEU A 8 -9.27 29.58 -9.42
N PRO A 9 -8.86 30.02 -8.21
CA PRO A 9 -8.18 29.10 -7.28
C PRO A 9 -9.11 28.09 -6.61
N VAL A 10 -10.39 28.41 -6.42
CA VAL A 10 -11.36 27.53 -5.74
C VAL A 10 -11.74 26.33 -6.62
N LEU A 11 -11.87 26.53 -7.93
CA LEU A 11 -12.23 25.46 -8.86
C LEU A 11 -11.10 24.42 -9.01
N THR A 12 -9.85 24.87 -9.05
CA THR A 12 -8.68 23.98 -9.15
C THR A 12 -8.48 23.11 -7.90
N VAL A 13 -8.72 23.67 -6.71
CA VAL A 13 -8.62 22.92 -5.45
C VAL A 13 -9.73 21.85 -5.34
N VAL A 14 -10.94 22.17 -5.76
CA VAL A 14 -12.08 21.23 -5.73
C VAL A 14 -11.89 20.08 -6.73
N LEU A 15 -11.34 20.34 -7.91
CA LEU A 15 -11.05 19.30 -8.90
C LEU A 15 -9.91 18.37 -8.45
N ALA A 16 -8.85 18.91 -7.85
CA ALA A 16 -7.75 18.14 -7.32
C ALA A 16 -8.18 17.24 -6.14
N SER A 17 -9.04 17.74 -5.25
CA SER A 17 -9.56 16.96 -4.11
C SER A 17 -10.52 15.84 -4.56
N ARG A 18 -11.32 16.07 -5.60
CA ARG A 18 -12.17 15.02 -6.18
C ARG A 18 -11.36 13.92 -6.86
N SER A 19 -10.30 14.25 -7.58
CA SER A 19 -9.39 13.27 -8.19
C SER A 19 -8.72 12.39 -7.12
N TRP A 20 -8.15 13.00 -6.07
CA TRP A 20 -7.51 12.25 -4.99
C TRP A 20 -8.46 11.31 -4.25
N ALA A 21 -9.67 11.75 -3.94
CA ALA A 21 -10.66 10.91 -3.26
C ALA A 21 -11.12 9.73 -4.14
N ALA A 22 -11.26 9.94 -5.45
CA ALA A 22 -11.61 8.90 -6.39
C ALA A 22 -10.49 7.86 -6.55
N ASP A 23 -9.25 8.32 -6.70
CA ASP A 23 -8.06 7.45 -6.79
C ASP A 23 -7.87 6.62 -5.52
N HIS A 24 -8.10 7.23 -4.34
CA HIS A 24 -8.04 6.53 -3.06
C HIS A 24 -9.15 5.45 -2.94
N ALA A 25 -10.38 5.76 -3.33
CA ALA A 25 -11.48 4.81 -3.31
C ALA A 25 -11.23 3.63 -4.26
N GLU A 26 -10.72 3.91 -5.45
CA GLU A 26 -10.33 2.89 -6.41
C GLU A 26 -9.19 2.01 -5.88
N ALA A 27 -8.16 2.61 -5.29
CA ALA A 27 -7.06 1.88 -4.69
C ALA A 27 -7.51 0.98 -3.53
N ALA A 28 -8.42 1.45 -2.68
CA ALA A 28 -8.98 0.67 -1.59
C ALA A 28 -9.83 -0.51 -2.12
N TYR A 29 -10.60 -0.29 -3.17
CA TYR A 29 -11.35 -1.35 -3.84
C TYR A 29 -10.43 -2.47 -4.35
N TYR A 30 -9.38 -2.12 -5.11
CA TYR A 30 -8.43 -3.11 -5.62
C TYR A 30 -7.62 -3.78 -4.52
N ALA A 31 -7.24 -3.05 -3.46
CA ALA A 31 -6.57 -3.63 -2.30
C ALA A 31 -7.41 -4.75 -1.68
N ASP A 32 -8.69 -4.50 -1.44
CA ASP A 32 -9.61 -5.47 -0.87
C ASP A 32 -9.94 -6.62 -1.83
N ALA A 33 -10.14 -6.33 -3.10
CA ALA A 33 -10.48 -7.33 -4.11
C ALA A 33 -9.34 -8.34 -4.33
N TYR A 34 -8.12 -7.84 -4.55
CA TYR A 34 -6.94 -8.70 -4.72
C TYR A 34 -6.55 -9.42 -3.43
N ALA A 35 -6.64 -8.75 -2.27
CA ALA A 35 -6.37 -9.38 -0.98
C ALA A 35 -7.27 -10.61 -0.77
N ARG A 36 -8.57 -10.49 -0.98
CA ARG A 36 -9.51 -11.61 -0.89
C ARG A 36 -9.22 -12.70 -1.92
N HIS A 37 -8.96 -12.31 -3.17
CA HIS A 37 -8.68 -13.26 -4.26
C HIS A 37 -7.43 -14.11 -4.01
N TYR A 38 -6.38 -13.49 -3.45
CA TYR A 38 -5.10 -14.17 -3.19
C TYR A 38 -4.94 -14.65 -1.74
N HIS A 39 -6.00 -14.59 -0.92
CA HIS A 39 -5.99 -15.02 0.49
C HIS A 39 -4.94 -14.29 1.36
N VAL A 40 -4.70 -13.02 1.07
CA VAL A 40 -3.88 -12.11 1.89
C VAL A 40 -4.82 -11.31 2.79
N PRO A 41 -4.50 -11.07 4.08
CA PRO A 41 -5.34 -10.21 4.92
C PRO A 41 -5.52 -8.81 4.31
N PRO A 42 -6.74 -8.34 4.01
CA PRO A 42 -6.96 -7.02 3.39
C PRO A 42 -6.41 -5.88 4.24
N GLU A 43 -6.49 -6.00 5.56
CA GLU A 43 -5.98 -5.03 6.52
C GLU A 43 -4.45 -4.90 6.42
N LEU A 44 -3.74 -6.00 6.15
CA LEU A 44 -2.30 -5.98 5.93
C LEU A 44 -1.95 -5.26 4.63
N VAL A 45 -2.70 -5.51 3.55
CA VAL A 45 -2.48 -4.82 2.27
C VAL A 45 -2.68 -3.31 2.44
N ARG A 46 -3.75 -2.87 3.10
CA ARG A 46 -4.00 -1.45 3.36
C ARG A 46 -2.93 -0.83 4.25
N ALA A 47 -2.47 -1.54 5.27
CA ALA A 47 -1.38 -1.07 6.15
C ALA A 47 -0.08 -0.84 5.36
N ILE A 48 0.26 -1.76 4.44
CA ILE A 48 1.44 -1.63 3.58
C ILE A 48 1.28 -0.47 2.61
N ILE A 49 0.16 -0.33 1.89
CA ILE A 49 -0.07 0.80 0.99
C ILE A 49 0.07 2.14 1.74
N ARG A 50 -0.48 2.23 2.95
CA ARG A 50 -0.36 3.42 3.79
C ARG A 50 1.08 3.68 4.22
N GLN A 51 1.86 2.64 4.53
CA GLN A 51 3.27 2.77 4.88
C GLN A 51 4.13 3.19 3.69
N GLU A 52 3.91 2.59 2.52
CA GLU A 52 4.74 2.75 1.33
C GLU A 52 4.54 4.10 0.63
N SER A 53 3.31 4.52 0.48
CA SER A 53 2.97 5.69 -0.35
C SER A 53 2.00 6.66 0.30
N ASN A 54 1.45 6.33 1.47
CA ASN A 54 0.30 7.04 2.03
C ASN A 54 -0.83 7.22 1.01
N TRP A 55 -1.12 6.16 0.24
CA TRP A 55 -2.11 6.11 -0.83
C TRP A 55 -1.79 7.01 -2.05
N ASN A 56 -0.55 7.46 -2.20
CA ASN A 56 -0.13 8.22 -3.38
C ASN A 56 0.22 7.26 -4.53
N GLN A 57 -0.68 7.17 -5.50
CA GLN A 57 -0.51 6.38 -6.73
C GLN A 57 0.75 6.75 -7.52
N ARG A 58 1.20 8.00 -7.44
CA ARG A 58 2.34 8.52 -8.20
C ARG A 58 3.64 8.61 -7.39
N ALA A 59 3.68 7.98 -6.21
CA ALA A 59 4.87 7.98 -5.37
C ALA A 59 6.07 7.33 -6.08
N ILE A 60 7.23 7.96 -5.95
CA ILE A 60 8.53 7.44 -6.40
C ILE A 60 9.51 7.66 -5.25
N SER A 61 10.21 6.60 -4.84
CA SER A 61 11.29 6.71 -3.84
C SER A 61 12.64 7.01 -4.49
N ASP A 62 13.61 7.45 -3.68
CA ASP A 62 15.01 7.68 -4.11
C ASP A 62 15.66 6.42 -4.71
N LYS A 63 15.18 5.24 -4.31
CA LYS A 63 15.62 3.93 -4.84
C LYS A 63 14.82 3.47 -6.06
N ASN A 64 13.96 4.35 -6.64
CA ASN A 64 13.13 4.06 -7.79
C ASN A 64 12.02 3.02 -7.56
N ALA A 65 11.59 2.79 -6.31
CA ALA A 65 10.35 2.09 -6.02
C ALA A 65 9.15 2.97 -6.43
N ARG A 66 8.07 2.37 -6.96
CA ARG A 66 7.00 3.13 -7.64
C ARG A 66 5.61 2.70 -7.24
N GLY A 67 4.70 3.68 -7.18
CA GLY A 67 3.26 3.49 -7.03
C GLY A 67 2.82 3.20 -5.61
N LEU A 68 1.56 2.77 -5.46
CA LEU A 68 0.88 2.56 -4.17
C LEU A 68 1.63 1.63 -3.22
N MET A 69 2.16 0.52 -3.75
CA MET A 69 2.85 -0.51 -2.98
C MET A 69 4.39 -0.45 -3.16
N GLN A 70 4.91 0.66 -3.72
CA GLN A 70 6.34 0.94 -3.88
C GLN A 70 7.13 -0.25 -4.44
N LEU A 71 6.67 -0.79 -5.55
CA LEU A 71 7.35 -1.92 -6.18
C LEU A 71 8.64 -1.46 -6.86
N MET A 72 9.74 -2.14 -6.55
CA MET A 72 10.99 -2.01 -7.30
C MET A 72 10.80 -2.51 -8.74
N PRO A 73 11.50 -1.94 -9.75
CA PRO A 73 11.33 -2.33 -11.16
C PRO A 73 11.46 -3.84 -11.41
N GLY A 74 12.41 -4.52 -10.75
CA GLY A 74 12.58 -5.97 -10.84
C GLY A 74 11.38 -6.74 -10.27
N THR A 75 10.86 -6.31 -9.12
CA THR A 75 9.66 -6.90 -8.52
C THR A 75 8.44 -6.66 -9.40
N ALA A 76 8.26 -5.44 -9.91
CA ALA A 76 7.18 -5.10 -10.82
C ALA A 76 7.18 -6.00 -12.06
N ALA A 77 8.34 -6.18 -12.70
CA ALA A 77 8.50 -7.07 -13.87
C ALA A 77 8.18 -8.53 -13.52
N ARG A 78 8.69 -9.06 -12.40
CA ARG A 78 8.42 -10.43 -11.91
C ARG A 78 6.93 -10.71 -11.75
N PHE A 79 6.17 -9.72 -11.30
CA PHE A 79 4.72 -9.85 -11.10
C PHE A 79 3.87 -9.26 -12.22
N GLY A 80 4.46 -9.02 -13.42
CA GLY A 80 3.74 -8.62 -14.63
C GLY A 80 3.14 -7.21 -14.56
N VAL A 81 3.69 -6.32 -13.72
CA VAL A 81 3.30 -4.92 -13.65
C VAL A 81 4.00 -4.14 -14.74
N ARG A 82 3.27 -3.75 -15.77
CA ARG A 82 3.81 -2.99 -16.93
C ARG A 82 3.81 -1.47 -16.67
N ASN A 83 2.81 -1.00 -15.92
CA ASN A 83 2.71 0.39 -15.50
C ASN A 83 2.55 0.44 -13.98
N SER A 84 3.62 0.81 -13.27
CA SER A 84 3.62 0.90 -11.81
C SER A 84 2.74 2.05 -11.25
N PHE A 85 2.26 2.95 -12.10
CA PHE A 85 1.32 4.01 -11.72
C PHE A 85 -0.13 3.68 -12.05
N ASP A 86 -0.40 2.54 -12.65
CA ASP A 86 -1.74 1.98 -12.77
C ASP A 86 -2.13 1.32 -11.45
N ILE A 87 -3.25 1.75 -10.87
CA ILE A 87 -3.71 1.32 -9.55
C ILE A 87 -3.88 -0.20 -9.50
N SER A 88 -4.62 -0.75 -10.46
CA SER A 88 -4.93 -2.18 -10.50
C SER A 88 -3.67 -3.03 -10.67
N GLN A 89 -2.77 -2.65 -11.59
CA GLN A 89 -1.54 -3.40 -11.83
C GLN A 89 -0.59 -3.34 -10.62
N ASN A 90 -0.40 -2.15 -10.03
CA ASN A 90 0.51 -1.98 -8.89
C ASN A 90 0.03 -2.74 -7.67
N VAL A 91 -1.24 -2.58 -7.30
CA VAL A 91 -1.83 -3.28 -6.16
C VAL A 91 -1.89 -4.79 -6.41
N GLY A 92 -2.32 -5.21 -7.60
CA GLY A 92 -2.37 -6.64 -7.95
C GLY A 92 -0.99 -7.30 -7.94
N GLY A 93 0.06 -6.61 -8.41
CA GLY A 93 1.44 -7.09 -8.36
C GLY A 93 1.96 -7.19 -6.93
N GLY A 94 1.74 -6.15 -6.13
CA GLY A 94 2.17 -6.10 -4.74
C GLY A 94 1.48 -7.14 -3.85
N VAL A 95 0.18 -7.39 -4.05
CA VAL A 95 -0.55 -8.43 -3.31
C VAL A 95 -0.06 -9.83 -3.68
N ARG A 96 0.25 -10.10 -4.95
CA ARG A 96 0.86 -11.38 -5.35
C ARG A 96 2.23 -11.56 -4.73
N TYR A 97 3.03 -10.51 -4.65
CA TYR A 97 4.32 -10.55 -3.95
C TYR A 97 4.14 -10.86 -2.47
N LEU A 98 3.19 -10.20 -1.79
CA LEU A 98 2.86 -10.50 -0.38
C LEU A 98 2.38 -11.94 -0.16
N ARG A 99 1.55 -12.47 -1.07
CA ARG A 99 1.12 -13.87 -1.03
C ARG A 99 2.32 -14.81 -1.08
N ASP A 100 3.25 -14.58 -1.99
CA ASP A 100 4.44 -15.43 -2.13
C ASP A 100 5.30 -15.37 -0.88
N LEU A 101 5.49 -14.20 -0.29
CA LEU A 101 6.21 -14.04 0.98
C LEU A 101 5.48 -14.70 2.14
N LEU A 102 4.15 -14.56 2.25
CA LEU A 102 3.36 -15.26 3.27
C LEU A 102 3.50 -16.78 3.16
N ALA A 103 3.49 -17.32 1.95
CA ALA A 103 3.71 -18.74 1.73
C ALA A 103 5.13 -19.16 2.11
N GLN A 104 6.15 -18.38 1.72
CA GLN A 104 7.56 -18.65 2.04
C GLN A 104 7.83 -18.63 3.55
N TYR A 105 7.17 -17.73 4.29
CA TYR A 105 7.34 -17.59 5.74
C TYR A 105 6.20 -18.24 6.54
N HIS A 106 5.48 -19.19 5.96
CA HIS A 106 4.46 -20.00 6.63
C HIS A 106 3.39 -19.18 7.37
N GLY A 107 3.02 -18.02 6.82
CA GLY A 107 2.03 -17.11 7.39
C GLY A 107 2.58 -16.18 8.47
N ASP A 108 3.87 -16.19 8.76
CA ASP A 108 4.48 -15.23 9.69
C ASP A 108 4.47 -13.82 9.09
N ILE A 109 3.55 -12.98 9.60
CA ILE A 109 3.36 -11.60 9.13
C ILE A 109 4.60 -10.74 9.39
N ARG A 110 5.33 -10.96 10.49
CA ARG A 110 6.51 -10.14 10.82
C ARG A 110 7.65 -10.41 9.84
N LEU A 111 7.94 -11.69 9.56
CA LEU A 111 8.93 -12.08 8.56
C LEU A 111 8.52 -11.65 7.15
N THR A 112 7.24 -11.79 6.81
CA THR A 112 6.68 -11.34 5.52
C THR A 112 6.91 -9.84 5.31
N VAL A 113 6.58 -9.02 6.31
CA VAL A 113 6.74 -7.56 6.26
C VAL A 113 8.22 -7.17 6.21
N ALA A 114 9.08 -7.84 6.98
CA ALA A 114 10.52 -7.62 6.94
C ALA A 114 11.11 -7.94 5.56
N ALA A 115 10.69 -9.06 4.95
CA ALA A 115 11.13 -9.48 3.62
C ALA A 115 10.58 -8.57 2.51
N TYR A 116 9.37 -8.07 2.65
CA TYR A 116 8.80 -7.09 1.73
C TYR A 116 9.68 -5.85 1.62
N TYR A 117 10.13 -5.32 2.75
CA TYR A 117 10.98 -4.13 2.83
C TYR A 117 12.43 -4.40 2.42
N ALA A 118 13.04 -5.45 2.98
CA ALA A 118 14.48 -5.70 2.83
C ALA A 118 14.83 -6.56 1.61
N GLY A 119 13.86 -7.23 1.02
CA GLY A 119 14.01 -8.27 0.00
C GLY A 119 14.14 -9.66 0.62
N GLU A 120 13.52 -10.65 -0.03
CA GLU A 120 13.41 -12.04 0.45
C GLU A 120 14.74 -12.71 0.77
N HIS A 121 15.81 -12.41 0.01
CA HIS A 121 17.13 -13.01 0.24
C HIS A 121 17.86 -12.52 1.49
N ARG A 122 17.40 -11.44 2.10
CA ARG A 122 18.04 -10.84 3.29
C ARG A 122 17.41 -11.29 4.60
N ILE A 123 16.23 -11.87 4.54
CA ILE A 123 15.46 -12.26 5.73
C ILE A 123 15.37 -13.79 5.78
N HIS A 124 16.19 -14.41 6.61
CA HIS A 124 16.20 -15.87 6.81
C HIS A 124 15.65 -16.29 8.18
N SER A 125 15.48 -15.34 9.11
CA SER A 125 15.00 -15.60 10.46
C SER A 125 14.40 -14.34 11.10
N LEU A 126 13.73 -14.51 12.25
CA LEU A 126 13.25 -13.38 13.07
C LEU A 126 14.37 -12.52 13.67
N GLN A 127 15.63 -12.94 13.52
CA GLN A 127 16.81 -12.24 14.07
C GLN A 127 17.41 -11.25 13.05
N TYR A 128 16.58 -10.44 12.40
CA TYR A 128 17.09 -9.30 11.64
C TYR A 128 17.45 -8.15 12.60
N SER A 129 18.72 -7.75 12.60
CA SER A 129 19.26 -6.72 13.49
C SER A 129 19.28 -5.31 12.88
N ASN A 130 18.88 -5.16 11.63
CA ASN A 130 18.87 -3.87 10.95
C ASN A 130 17.77 -2.97 11.51
N ALA A 131 18.16 -1.80 12.07
CA ALA A 131 17.24 -0.87 12.73
C ALA A 131 16.15 -0.35 11.79
N ASP A 132 16.44 -0.18 10.49
CA ASP A 132 15.43 0.29 9.52
C ASP A 132 14.38 -0.78 9.22
N VAL A 133 14.79 -2.05 9.15
CA VAL A 133 13.87 -3.19 9.01
C VAL A 133 12.96 -3.29 10.23
N ILE A 134 13.53 -3.20 11.43
CA ILE A 134 12.77 -3.26 12.69
C ILE A 134 11.74 -2.12 12.73
N ARG A 135 12.15 -0.90 12.43
CA ARG A 135 11.26 0.28 12.40
C ARG A 135 10.14 0.08 11.40
N TYR A 136 10.45 -0.35 10.19
CA TYR A 136 9.45 -0.61 9.16
C TYR A 136 8.41 -1.64 9.61
N VAL A 137 8.86 -2.77 10.18
CA VAL A 137 7.98 -3.83 10.69
C VAL A 137 7.04 -3.30 11.79
N GLU A 138 7.55 -2.51 12.73
CA GLU A 138 6.72 -1.93 13.80
C GLU A 138 5.75 -0.87 13.27
N ASP A 139 6.14 -0.08 12.26
CA ASP A 139 5.25 0.88 11.62
C ASP A 139 4.11 0.19 10.88
N VAL A 140 4.39 -0.86 10.10
CA VAL A 140 3.34 -1.66 9.43
C VAL A 140 2.46 -2.36 10.46
N ARG A 141 3.04 -2.95 11.52
CA ARG A 141 2.27 -3.58 12.60
C ARG A 141 1.29 -2.62 13.23
N ARG A 142 1.71 -1.40 13.57
CA ARG A 142 0.83 -0.37 14.16
C ARG A 142 -0.33 -0.04 13.22
N ARG A 143 -0.05 0.15 11.92
CA ARG A 143 -1.09 0.42 10.91
C ARG A 143 -2.04 -0.76 10.73
N TYR A 144 -1.52 -1.96 10.73
CA TYR A 144 -2.32 -3.19 10.62
C TYR A 144 -3.30 -3.34 11.79
N LEU A 145 -2.87 -3.07 13.02
CA LEU A 145 -3.74 -3.07 14.19
C LEU A 145 -4.82 -1.97 14.12
N GLN A 146 -4.50 -0.81 13.57
CA GLN A 146 -5.48 0.26 13.32
C GLN A 146 -6.56 -0.18 12.32
N GLU A 147 -6.17 -0.84 11.23
CA GLU A 147 -7.11 -1.36 10.23
C GLU A 147 -8.04 -2.44 10.83
N LEU A 148 -7.50 -3.33 11.67
CA LEU A 148 -8.29 -4.34 12.37
C LEU A 148 -9.30 -3.71 13.34
N SER A 149 -8.89 -2.69 14.11
CA SER A 149 -9.79 -1.98 15.04
C SER A 149 -10.91 -1.26 14.30
N ALA A 150 -10.62 -0.56 13.21
CA ALA A 150 -11.62 0.11 12.39
C ALA A 150 -12.67 -0.86 11.82
N LYS A 151 -12.26 -2.07 11.45
CA LYS A 151 -13.17 -3.12 10.97
C LYS A 151 -14.12 -3.61 12.07
N HIS A 152 -13.65 -3.74 13.31
CA HIS A 152 -14.50 -4.16 14.44
C HIS A 152 -15.56 -3.10 14.73
N THR A 153 -15.17 -1.84 14.83
CA THR A 153 -16.09 -0.71 15.10
C THR A 153 -17.18 -0.58 14.03
N SER A 154 -16.85 -0.82 12.75
CA SER A 154 -17.85 -0.75 11.67
C SER A 154 -18.84 -1.92 11.65
N LYS A 155 -18.53 -3.04 12.32
CA LYS A 155 -19.45 -4.19 12.48
C LYS A 155 -20.40 -4.05 13.67
N GLU A 156 -20.03 -3.27 14.68
CA GLU A 156 -20.80 -3.09 15.91
C GLU A 156 -21.75 -1.89 15.87
N SER A 157 -21.72 -1.05 14.81
CA SER A 157 -22.67 0.06 14.64
C SER A 157 -24.02 -0.50 14.19
N PRO A 158 -25.07 -0.45 15.01
CA PRO A 158 -26.41 -0.91 14.61
C PRO A 158 -26.96 -0.01 13.51
N ARG A 159 -27.63 -0.62 12.55
CA ARG A 159 -28.43 0.05 11.50
C ARG A 159 -29.66 0.71 12.09
#